data_eba30aa70e169263158a8969710d43eb
#
_entry.id   eba30aa70e169263158a8969710d43eb
#
_cell.length_a   1.000
_cell.length_b   1.000
_cell.length_c   1.000
_cell.angle_alpha   90.00
_cell.angle_beta   90.00
_cell.angle_gamma   90.00
#
_symmetry.space_group_name_H-M   'P 1'
#
loop_
_entity.id
_entity.type
_entity.pdbx_description
1 polymer ?
#
loop_
_entity_poly.entity_id
_entity_poly.type
_entity_poly.pdbx_seq_one_letter_code
_entity_poly.pdbx_strand_id
1 'polypeptide(L)'
;MILFEINEVAFWTMTLGGLGLFLFGISSLSTVLKRMASTKLSSLINKISNNRFLGLLVGTGFTAIIQSSSGTSALAIGLVRAGVMTFIQASAIIIGANIGTTITSFIVSIPFAEYFPLILFVGSIILLFATKKKWTNIGELCFAFGALFLGLWIKEFRILDTIHLRF
;
A
#
# COMPACT_ATOMS: atom_id res chain seq x y z
N MET A 1 11.53 12.76 38.01
CA MET A 1 12.64 12.30 37.19
C MET A 1 12.37 10.91 36.59
N ILE A 2 12.10 9.88 37.40
CA ILE A 2 11.85 8.49 36.88
C ILE A 2 10.62 8.39 35.94
N LEU A 3 9.53 9.09 36.22
CA LEU A 3 8.34 9.10 35.37
C LEU A 3 8.58 9.79 34.01
N PHE A 4 9.50 10.75 33.94
CA PHE A 4 9.88 11.43 32.71
C PHE A 4 10.73 10.52 31.82
N GLU A 5 11.67 9.77 32.39
CA GLU A 5 12.48 8.77 31.65
C GLU A 5 11.64 7.61 31.14
N ILE A 6 10.65 7.13 31.91
CA ILE A 6 9.71 6.09 31.46
C ILE A 6 8.88 6.58 30.25
N ASN A 7 8.48 7.84 30.24
CA ASN A 7 7.74 8.43 29.13
C ASN A 7 8.61 8.55 27.86
N GLU A 8 9.87 8.93 27.98
CA GLU A 8 10.81 9.00 26.85
C GLU A 8 11.04 7.61 26.25
N VAL A 9 11.34 6.60 27.05
CA VAL A 9 11.51 5.22 26.58
C VAL A 9 10.23 4.69 25.93
N ALA A 10 9.07 4.92 26.54
CA ALA A 10 7.78 4.52 25.96
C ALA A 10 7.48 5.25 24.66
N PHE A 11 7.85 6.54 24.53
CA PHE A 11 7.73 7.31 23.31
C PHE A 11 8.55 6.69 22.17
N TRP A 12 9.83 6.45 22.40
CA TRP A 12 10.72 5.92 21.38
C TRP A 12 10.35 4.48 20.99
N THR A 13 10.03 3.62 21.97
CA THR A 13 9.66 2.23 21.70
C THR A 13 8.36 2.12 20.90
N MET A 14 7.34 2.91 21.20
CA MET A 14 6.09 2.92 20.42
C MET A 14 6.26 3.57 19.05
N THR A 15 7.03 4.66 18.96
CA THR A 15 7.30 5.32 17.67
C THR A 15 8.07 4.40 16.73
N LEU A 16 9.13 3.75 17.21
CA LEU A 16 9.92 2.80 16.44
C LEU A 16 9.12 1.53 16.12
N GLY A 17 8.34 1.02 17.08
CA GLY A 17 7.46 -0.13 16.87
C GLY A 17 6.37 0.16 15.84
N GLY A 18 5.71 1.32 15.92
CA GLY A 18 4.72 1.78 14.95
C GLY A 18 5.32 1.97 13.55
N LEU A 19 6.51 2.59 13.47
CA LEU A 19 7.24 2.72 12.21
C LEU A 19 7.64 1.36 11.62
N GLY A 20 8.13 0.44 12.45
CA GLY A 20 8.46 -0.91 12.04
C GLY A 20 7.25 -1.65 11.47
N LEU A 21 6.10 -1.57 12.16
CA LEU A 21 4.85 -2.17 11.71
C LEU A 21 4.33 -1.54 10.42
N PHE A 22 4.45 -0.22 10.27
CA PHE A 22 4.13 0.51 9.05
C PHE A 22 4.99 0.05 7.86
N LEU A 23 6.31 0.01 8.03
CA LEU A 23 7.25 -0.43 6.99
C LEU A 23 7.03 -1.90 6.61
N PHE A 24 6.78 -2.75 7.58
CA PHE A 24 6.43 -4.15 7.34
C PHE A 24 5.10 -4.26 6.58
N GLY A 25 4.08 -3.51 7.00
CA GLY A 25 2.76 -3.48 6.37
C GLY A 25 2.82 -3.04 4.90
N ILE A 26 3.53 -1.94 4.60
CA ILE A 26 3.65 -1.45 3.21
C ILE A 26 4.44 -2.43 2.32
N SER A 27 5.50 -3.05 2.85
CA SER A 27 6.29 -4.05 2.13
C SER A 27 5.46 -5.31 1.83
N SER A 28 4.75 -5.83 2.83
CA SER A 28 3.88 -7.00 2.71
C SER A 28 2.73 -6.74 1.77
N LEU A 29 2.05 -5.59 1.90
CA LEU A 29 0.96 -5.17 1.01
C LEU A 29 1.42 -5.12 -0.45
N SER A 30 2.55 -4.47 -0.72
CA SER A 30 3.15 -4.41 -2.06
C SER A 30 3.44 -5.80 -2.62
N THR A 31 3.98 -6.71 -1.81
CA THR A 31 4.33 -8.07 -2.23
C THR A 31 3.09 -8.90 -2.60
N VAL A 32 2.06 -8.85 -1.75
CA VAL A 32 0.79 -9.56 -1.99
C VAL A 32 0.10 -9.04 -3.24
N LEU A 33 0.01 -7.71 -3.37
CA LEU A 33 -0.64 -7.07 -4.52
C LEU A 33 0.10 -7.37 -5.82
N LYS A 34 1.44 -7.32 -5.85
CA LYS A 34 2.25 -7.72 -7.01
C LYS A 34 1.99 -9.17 -7.41
N ARG A 35 1.92 -10.08 -6.43
CA ARG A 35 1.62 -11.50 -6.67
C ARG A 35 0.23 -11.70 -7.26
N MET A 36 -0.77 -10.96 -6.79
CA MET A 36 -2.14 -11.03 -7.31
C MET A 36 -2.29 -10.40 -8.69
N ALA A 37 -1.55 -9.32 -8.97
CA ALA A 37 -1.60 -8.58 -10.23
C ALA A 37 -0.87 -9.27 -11.38
N SER A 38 0.22 -10.00 -11.11
CA SER A 38 1.11 -10.58 -12.12
C SER A 38 0.41 -11.52 -13.12
N THR A 39 -0.67 -12.20 -12.69
CA THR A 39 -1.43 -13.12 -13.53
C THR A 39 -2.38 -12.46 -14.53
N LYS A 40 -2.72 -11.19 -14.33
CA LYS A 40 -3.70 -10.45 -15.16
C LYS A 40 -3.06 -9.37 -16.03
N LEU A 41 -1.81 -9.02 -15.78
CA LEU A 41 -1.16 -7.88 -16.41
C LEU A 41 -0.99 -8.04 -17.92
N SER A 42 -0.53 -9.20 -18.39
CA SER A 42 -0.32 -9.48 -19.82
C SER A 42 -1.63 -9.43 -20.63
N SER A 43 -2.76 -9.85 -20.04
CA SER A 43 -4.05 -9.78 -20.72
C SER A 43 -4.62 -8.36 -20.78
N LEU A 44 -4.27 -7.51 -19.81
CA LEU A 44 -4.68 -6.10 -19.78
C LEU A 44 -3.90 -5.27 -20.80
N ILE A 45 -2.61 -5.50 -20.94
CA ILE A 45 -1.76 -4.80 -21.92
C ILE A 45 -2.29 -4.95 -23.36
N ASN A 46 -2.74 -6.16 -23.72
CA ASN A 46 -3.32 -6.43 -25.04
C ASN A 46 -4.66 -5.69 -25.29
N LYS A 47 -5.38 -5.29 -24.26
CA LYS A 47 -6.65 -4.54 -24.35
C LYS A 47 -6.47 -3.02 -24.43
N ILE A 48 -5.30 -2.51 -24.07
CA ILE A 48 -5.00 -1.05 -24.07
C ILE A 48 -4.87 -0.49 -25.50
N SER A 49 -5.07 -1.32 -26.50
CA SER A 49 -4.63 -1.18 -27.89
C SER A 49 -4.89 0.18 -28.57
N ASN A 50 -5.90 1.00 -28.19
CA ASN A 50 -6.13 2.28 -28.88
C ASN A 50 -6.85 3.38 -28.04
N ASN A 51 -7.13 3.14 -26.77
CA ASN A 51 -7.87 4.11 -25.97
C ASN A 51 -6.98 4.69 -24.86
N ARG A 52 -6.67 6.00 -24.97
CA ARG A 52 -5.84 6.73 -23.98
C ARG A 52 -6.45 6.71 -22.60
N PHE A 53 -7.79 6.76 -22.50
CA PHE A 53 -8.49 6.67 -21.22
C PHE A 53 -8.32 5.30 -20.55
N LEU A 54 -8.30 4.23 -21.35
CA LEU A 54 -8.05 2.89 -20.84
C LEU A 54 -6.61 2.77 -20.31
N GLY A 55 -5.63 3.35 -21.02
CA GLY A 55 -4.24 3.43 -20.57
C GLY A 55 -4.10 4.16 -19.23
N LEU A 56 -4.81 5.29 -19.07
CA LEU A 56 -4.84 6.06 -17.83
C LEU A 56 -5.46 5.25 -16.69
N LEU A 57 -6.61 4.61 -16.90
CA LEU A 57 -7.25 3.76 -15.89
C LEU A 57 -6.37 2.58 -15.47
N VAL A 58 -5.72 1.94 -16.43
CA VAL A 58 -4.79 0.82 -16.15
C VAL A 58 -3.57 1.31 -15.38
N GLY A 59 -2.98 2.44 -15.75
CA GLY A 59 -1.85 3.03 -15.02
C GLY A 59 -2.24 3.39 -13.58
N THR A 60 -3.41 3.99 -13.40
CA THR A 60 -3.97 4.32 -12.08
C THR A 60 -4.18 3.06 -11.23
N GLY A 61 -4.91 2.08 -11.76
CA GLY A 61 -5.18 0.84 -11.04
C GLY A 61 -3.93 0.04 -10.74
N PHE A 62 -3.01 -0.05 -11.71
CA PHE A 62 -1.76 -0.77 -11.55
C PHE A 62 -0.86 -0.13 -10.49
N THR A 63 -0.76 1.20 -10.47
CA THR A 63 0.02 1.92 -9.45
C THR A 63 -0.64 1.85 -8.08
N ALA A 64 -1.95 1.97 -7.99
CA ALA A 64 -2.67 1.80 -6.74
C ALA A 64 -2.45 0.40 -6.15
N ILE A 65 -2.31 -0.63 -7.00
CA ILE A 65 -2.03 -2.01 -6.59
C ILE A 65 -0.55 -2.21 -6.22
N ILE A 66 0.38 -1.75 -7.08
CA ILE A 66 1.82 -1.99 -6.89
C ILE A 66 2.43 -1.02 -5.86
N GLN A 67 1.77 0.08 -5.58
CA GLN A 67 2.23 1.13 -4.68
C GLN A 67 3.58 1.76 -5.12
N SER A 68 3.83 1.78 -6.45
CA SER A 68 5.08 2.28 -7.02
C SER A 68 4.84 2.89 -8.41
N SER A 69 4.73 4.21 -8.49
CA SER A 69 4.60 4.93 -9.76
C SER A 69 5.88 4.86 -10.60
N SER A 70 7.04 4.87 -9.96
CA SER A 70 8.33 4.69 -10.64
C SER A 70 8.47 3.29 -11.25
N GLY A 71 8.03 2.25 -10.54
CA GLY A 71 7.99 0.88 -11.06
C GLY A 71 7.04 0.74 -12.25
N THR A 72 5.85 1.36 -12.17
CA THR A 72 4.89 1.40 -13.28
C THR A 72 5.46 2.12 -14.50
N SER A 73 6.12 3.26 -14.29
CA SER A 73 6.74 4.06 -15.35
C SER A 73 7.90 3.30 -16.01
N ALA A 74 8.77 2.68 -15.23
CA ALA A 74 9.88 1.88 -15.74
C ALA A 74 9.38 0.69 -16.59
N LEU A 75 8.31 0.02 -16.13
CA LEU A 75 7.68 -1.05 -16.89
C LEU A 75 7.11 -0.54 -18.22
N ALA A 76 6.38 0.59 -18.21
CA ALA A 76 5.81 1.19 -19.41
C ALA A 76 6.91 1.54 -20.44
N ILE A 77 8.02 2.15 -19.97
CA ILE A 77 9.19 2.45 -20.82
C ILE A 77 9.81 1.17 -21.37
N GLY A 78 9.95 0.14 -20.55
CA GLY A 78 10.47 -1.17 -20.97
C GLY A 78 9.63 -1.81 -22.07
N LEU A 79 8.30 -1.72 -21.98
CA LEU A 79 7.37 -2.24 -22.99
C LEU A 79 7.44 -1.46 -24.31
N VAL A 80 7.65 -0.13 -24.26
CA VAL A 80 7.91 0.67 -25.47
C VAL A 80 9.21 0.24 -26.14
N ARG A 81 10.28 0.05 -25.38
CA ARG A 81 11.57 -0.44 -25.91
C ARG A 81 11.48 -1.83 -26.51
N ALA A 82 10.65 -2.68 -25.95
CA ALA A 82 10.38 -4.02 -26.47
C ALA A 82 9.46 -4.04 -27.70
N GLY A 83 8.95 -2.87 -28.16
CA GLY A 83 8.02 -2.78 -29.29
C GLY A 83 6.61 -3.31 -29.02
N VAL A 84 6.29 -3.60 -27.74
CA VAL A 84 4.99 -4.15 -27.32
C VAL A 84 3.94 -3.04 -27.17
N MET A 85 4.39 -1.80 -26.98
CA MET A 85 3.54 -0.65 -26.68
C MET A 85 4.06 0.60 -27.40
N THR A 86 3.14 1.47 -27.84
CA THR A 86 3.50 2.77 -28.42
C THR A 86 3.82 3.78 -27.30
N PHE A 87 4.59 4.81 -27.64
CA PHE A 87 4.90 5.92 -26.72
C PHE A 87 3.63 6.60 -26.16
N ILE A 88 2.60 6.78 -27.00
CA ILE A 88 1.34 7.40 -26.60
C ILE A 88 0.60 6.57 -25.54
N GLN A 89 0.59 5.25 -25.71
CA GLN A 89 0.00 4.32 -24.74
C GLN A 89 0.75 4.35 -23.41
N ALA A 90 2.08 4.32 -23.46
CA ALA A 90 2.93 4.40 -22.27
C ALA A 90 2.75 5.72 -21.53
N SER A 91 2.65 6.85 -22.26
CA SER A 91 2.41 8.17 -21.65
C SER A 91 1.08 8.22 -20.87
N ALA A 92 0.01 7.62 -21.43
CA ALA A 92 -1.27 7.53 -20.74
C ALA A 92 -1.16 6.69 -19.44
N ILE A 93 -0.42 5.59 -19.45
CA ILE A 93 -0.16 4.76 -18.27
C ILE A 93 0.64 5.54 -17.22
N ILE A 94 1.66 6.28 -17.62
CA ILE A 94 2.50 7.09 -16.70
C ILE A 94 1.68 8.20 -16.04
N ILE A 95 0.81 8.89 -16.80
CA ILE A 95 -0.11 9.88 -16.23
C ILE A 95 -1.06 9.21 -15.24
N GLY A 96 -1.62 8.06 -15.59
CA GLY A 96 -2.46 7.27 -14.70
C GLY A 96 -1.72 6.82 -13.43
N ALA A 97 -0.43 6.48 -13.53
CA ALA A 97 0.38 6.10 -12.40
C ALA A 97 0.48 7.21 -11.34
N ASN A 98 0.59 8.47 -11.75
CA ASN A 98 0.58 9.61 -10.83
C ASN A 98 -0.78 9.76 -10.11
N ILE A 99 -1.88 9.52 -10.82
CA ILE A 99 -3.22 9.51 -10.21
C ILE A 99 -3.35 8.34 -9.22
N GLY A 100 -2.81 7.16 -9.54
CA GLY A 100 -2.83 6.00 -8.64
C GLY A 100 -2.12 6.26 -7.31
N THR A 101 -1.04 7.02 -7.33
CA THR A 101 -0.33 7.43 -6.11
C THR A 101 -1.18 8.35 -5.23
N THR A 102 -1.90 9.32 -5.82
CA THR A 102 -2.78 10.22 -5.05
C THR A 102 -3.98 9.50 -4.46
N ILE A 103 -4.55 8.53 -5.16
CA ILE A 103 -5.63 7.69 -4.62
C ILE A 103 -5.16 6.94 -3.37
N THR A 104 -3.96 6.39 -3.40
CA THR A 104 -3.38 5.71 -2.24
C THR A 104 -3.23 6.66 -1.06
N SER A 105 -2.68 7.86 -1.28
CA SER A 105 -2.53 8.88 -0.24
C SER A 105 -3.89 9.31 0.32
N PHE A 106 -4.91 9.41 -0.52
CA PHE A 106 -6.27 9.73 -0.10
C PHE A 106 -6.86 8.63 0.80
N ILE A 107 -6.69 7.34 0.45
CA ILE A 107 -7.16 6.22 1.27
C ILE A 107 -6.48 6.23 2.64
N VAL A 108 -5.19 6.55 2.70
CA VAL A 108 -4.44 6.66 3.96
C VAL A 108 -4.95 7.80 4.86
N SER A 109 -5.49 8.86 4.27
CA SER A 109 -5.98 10.04 5.00
C SER A 109 -7.38 9.87 5.60
N ILE A 110 -8.08 8.77 5.34
CA ILE A 110 -9.44 8.57 5.86
C ILE A 110 -9.38 8.18 7.34
N PRO A 111 -10.14 8.82 8.25
CA PRO A 111 -10.08 8.61 9.69
C PRO A 111 -10.82 7.33 10.15
N PHE A 112 -10.51 6.18 9.56
CA PHE A 112 -11.02 4.87 10.00
C PHE A 112 -10.02 4.13 10.92
N ALA A 113 -9.17 4.89 11.61
CA ALA A 113 -8.07 4.34 12.42
C ALA A 113 -8.53 3.30 13.45
N GLU A 114 -9.73 3.46 14.02
CA GLU A 114 -10.27 2.60 15.06
C GLU A 114 -10.56 1.15 14.58
N TYR A 115 -10.77 0.95 13.27
CA TYR A 115 -11.11 -0.36 12.71
C TYR A 115 -9.90 -1.17 12.22
N PHE A 116 -8.72 -0.56 12.12
CA PHE A 116 -7.54 -1.25 11.60
C PHE A 116 -7.05 -2.41 12.47
N PRO A 117 -7.09 -2.34 13.82
CA PRO A 117 -6.80 -3.50 14.67
C PRO A 117 -7.71 -4.69 14.38
N LEU A 118 -8.99 -4.44 14.10
CA LEU A 118 -9.96 -5.46 13.76
C LEU A 118 -9.65 -6.11 12.40
N ILE A 119 -9.30 -5.30 11.40
CA ILE A 119 -8.91 -5.80 10.07
C ILE A 119 -7.65 -6.67 10.17
N LEU A 120 -6.66 -6.25 10.95
CA LEU A 120 -5.46 -7.02 11.22
C LEU A 120 -5.80 -8.35 11.89
N PHE A 121 -6.65 -8.34 12.92
CA PHE A 121 -7.10 -9.53 13.63
C PHE A 121 -7.81 -10.52 12.72
N VAL A 122 -8.75 -10.05 11.90
CA VAL A 122 -9.47 -10.87 10.91
C VAL A 122 -8.50 -11.45 9.88
N GLY A 123 -7.56 -10.63 9.38
CA GLY A 123 -6.50 -11.09 8.49
C GLY A 123 -5.66 -12.21 9.10
N SER A 124 -5.30 -12.08 10.37
CA SER A 124 -4.55 -13.10 11.12
C SER A 124 -5.31 -14.42 11.25
N ILE A 125 -6.60 -14.34 11.58
CA ILE A 125 -7.46 -15.54 11.68
C ILE A 125 -7.55 -16.24 10.33
N ILE A 126 -7.79 -15.48 9.25
CA ILE A 126 -7.85 -16.04 7.90
C ILE A 126 -6.54 -16.74 7.57
N LEU A 127 -5.38 -16.15 7.89
CA LEU A 127 -4.07 -16.75 7.62
C LEU A 127 -3.83 -18.05 8.39
N LEU A 128 -4.30 -18.14 9.64
CA LEU A 128 -4.15 -19.33 10.47
C LEU A 128 -4.97 -20.51 9.95
N PHE A 129 -6.16 -20.26 9.39
CA PHE A 129 -7.08 -21.30 8.95
C PHE A 129 -7.16 -21.48 7.43
N ALA A 130 -6.49 -20.62 6.66
CA ALA A 130 -6.55 -20.66 5.20
C ALA A 130 -5.73 -21.83 4.64
N THR A 131 -6.41 -22.80 4.06
CA THR A 131 -5.77 -23.91 3.32
C THR A 131 -5.70 -23.66 1.82
N LYS A 132 -6.57 -22.81 1.28
CA LYS A 132 -6.60 -22.49 -0.16
C LYS A 132 -5.86 -21.20 -0.45
N LYS A 133 -5.02 -21.19 -1.48
CA LYS A 133 -4.21 -20.04 -1.93
C LYS A 133 -4.99 -18.72 -2.07
N LYS A 134 -6.26 -18.80 -2.49
CA LYS A 134 -7.13 -17.61 -2.60
C LYS A 134 -7.40 -16.97 -1.24
N TRP A 135 -7.72 -17.77 -0.22
CA TRP A 135 -7.98 -17.29 1.13
C TRP A 135 -6.70 -16.81 1.82
N THR A 136 -5.58 -17.48 1.58
CA THR A 136 -4.27 -17.02 2.07
C THR A 136 -3.94 -15.64 1.51
N ASN A 137 -4.13 -15.39 0.20
CA ASN A 137 -3.89 -14.08 -0.38
C ASN A 137 -4.81 -12.99 0.21
N ILE A 138 -6.08 -13.32 0.50
CA ILE A 138 -7.03 -12.39 1.13
C ILE A 138 -6.59 -12.11 2.57
N GLY A 139 -6.22 -13.14 3.33
CA GLY A 139 -5.71 -13.01 4.70
C GLY A 139 -4.44 -12.15 4.77
N GLU A 140 -3.48 -12.41 3.87
CA GLU A 140 -2.26 -11.61 3.77
C GLU A 140 -2.56 -10.15 3.41
N LEU A 141 -3.52 -9.90 2.52
CA LEU A 141 -3.95 -8.55 2.14
C LEU A 141 -4.53 -7.80 3.34
N CYS A 142 -5.50 -8.42 4.05
CA CYS A 142 -6.13 -7.83 5.23
C CYS A 142 -5.10 -7.60 6.34
N PHE A 143 -4.23 -8.58 6.60
CA PHE A 143 -3.18 -8.47 7.60
C PHE A 143 -2.20 -7.34 7.29
N ALA A 144 -1.68 -7.29 6.07
CA ALA A 144 -0.73 -6.26 5.64
C ALA A 144 -1.35 -4.85 5.68
N PHE A 145 -2.61 -4.73 5.25
CA PHE A 145 -3.38 -3.49 5.32
C PHE A 145 -3.60 -3.04 6.76
N GLY A 146 -4.07 -3.94 7.62
CA GLY A 146 -4.25 -3.66 9.05
C GLY A 146 -2.95 -3.28 9.76
N ALA A 147 -1.84 -3.98 9.47
CA ALA A 147 -0.53 -3.70 10.03
C ALA A 147 0.00 -2.31 9.62
N LEU A 148 -0.15 -1.95 8.33
CA LEU A 148 0.26 -0.65 7.82
C LEU A 148 -0.45 0.49 8.56
N PHE A 149 -1.76 0.45 8.62
CA PHE A 149 -2.55 1.52 9.24
C PHE A 149 -2.46 1.54 10.75
N LEU A 150 -2.37 0.38 11.40
CA LEU A 150 -2.12 0.30 12.84
C LEU A 150 -0.77 0.92 13.20
N GLY A 151 0.27 0.66 12.41
CA GLY A 151 1.58 1.27 12.60
C GLY A 151 1.53 2.80 12.45
N LEU A 152 0.77 3.30 11.48
CA LEU A 152 0.57 4.74 11.29
C LEU A 152 -0.20 5.36 12.47
N TRP A 153 -1.27 4.71 12.92
CA TRP A 153 -2.10 5.17 14.04
C TRP A 153 -1.33 5.23 15.37
N ILE A 154 -0.53 4.22 15.67
CA ILE A 154 0.33 4.19 16.88
C ILE A 154 1.28 5.39 16.88
N LYS A 155 1.87 5.71 15.73
CA LYS A 155 2.77 6.85 15.58
C LYS A 155 2.04 8.18 15.81
N GLU A 156 0.85 8.36 15.22
CA GLU A 156 0.09 9.62 15.28
C GLU A 156 -0.45 9.87 16.67
N PHE A 157 -1.04 8.88 17.31
CA PHE A 157 -1.61 8.97 18.66
C PHE A 157 -0.57 9.43 19.68
N ARG A 158 0.65 8.94 19.61
CA ARG A 158 1.73 9.31 20.54
C ARG A 158 2.30 10.71 20.33
N ILE A 159 2.35 11.17 19.10
CA ILE A 159 2.81 12.55 18.82
C ILE A 159 1.83 13.54 19.43
N LEU A 160 0.54 13.32 19.29
CA LEU A 160 -0.50 14.18 19.87
C LEU A 160 -0.47 14.19 21.41
N ASP A 161 -0.34 13.03 22.06
CA ASP A 161 -0.21 12.91 23.50
C ASP A 161 1.01 13.69 24.04
N THR A 162 2.13 13.63 23.34
CA THR A 162 3.36 14.33 23.76
C THR A 162 3.23 15.85 23.62
N ILE A 163 2.49 16.33 22.63
CA ILE A 163 2.25 17.76 22.42
C ILE A 163 1.30 18.28 23.49
N HIS A 164 0.22 17.56 23.82
CA HIS A 164 -0.75 17.96 24.85
C HIS A 164 -0.19 17.96 26.27
N LEU A 165 0.85 17.20 26.56
CA LEU A 165 1.51 17.19 27.87
C LEU A 165 2.59 18.27 28.02
N ARG A 166 2.93 19.00 26.95
CA ARG A 166 3.91 20.11 26.98
C ARG A 166 3.27 21.50 27.09
N PHE A 167 1.97 21.64 27.07
CA PHE A 167 1.21 22.87 27.28
C PHE A 167 0.25 22.68 28.45
#